data_63111cba2d7b602a624e76e67a06d4d3
#
_entry.id   63111cba2d7b602a624e76e67a06d4d3
#
_cell.length_a   1.000
_cell.length_b   1.000
_cell.length_c   1.000
_cell.angle_alpha   90.00
_cell.angle_beta   90.00
_cell.angle_gamma   90.00
#
_symmetry.space_group_name_H-M   'P 1'
#
loop_
_entity.id
_entity.type
_entity.pdbx_description
1 polymer ?
#
loop_
_entity_poly.entity_id
_entity_poly.type
_entity_poly.pdbx_seq_one_letter_code
_entity_poly.pdbx_strand_id
1 'polypeptide(L)'
;MNIPHFGLARQYKNIGEELLDATHRALKDGQLMSSHYTRSFEEWLKHKTNTKYAITVHSGTQALEIIARWKKIKHNETMDGNPKVRIPNLTYPATLNAFLTAGWDVDIVDTDKNGIIDHNLRVGGVYDCVMGFAGRRPWSDVRYEDSYGVIVDGAQHWLEAGGNVGSGMAISFDPTKNLNSSGNGGAIVTNDEKLYLYASSYRDNCKPYFHDVGTNSRMSELDCAHLLVRVKYIDEWQNRRKEIAKFWCQAFKDLPLTCLSDTKDPHAH
;
A
#
# COMPACT_ATOMS: atom_id res chain seq x y z
N MET A 1 -32.46 -9.90 -5.65
CA MET A 1 -31.51 -8.81 -5.99
C MET A 1 -30.12 -9.41 -6.03
N ASN A 2 -29.37 -9.27 -7.13
CA ASN A 2 -27.99 -9.75 -7.19
C ASN A 2 -27.05 -8.57 -6.85
N ILE A 3 -26.32 -8.68 -5.75
CA ILE A 3 -25.35 -7.67 -5.31
C ILE A 3 -23.97 -8.18 -5.74
N PRO A 4 -23.29 -7.52 -6.70
CA PRO A 4 -21.97 -7.94 -7.12
C PRO A 4 -20.96 -7.73 -5.99
N HIS A 5 -20.00 -8.64 -5.87
CA HIS A 5 -18.94 -8.57 -4.86
C HIS A 5 -18.07 -7.29 -5.02
N PHE A 6 -17.78 -6.91 -6.26
CA PHE A 6 -17.06 -5.67 -6.59
C PHE A 6 -17.93 -4.71 -7.41
N GLY A 7 -17.79 -3.42 -7.14
CA GLY A 7 -18.55 -2.35 -7.80
C GLY A 7 -17.91 -1.80 -9.08
N LEU A 8 -16.96 -2.50 -9.72
CA LEU A 8 -16.17 -1.96 -10.85
C LEU A 8 -17.03 -1.55 -12.05
N ALA A 9 -18.03 -2.36 -12.42
CA ALA A 9 -18.93 -2.00 -13.51
C ALA A 9 -19.77 -0.75 -13.21
N ARG A 10 -20.15 -0.56 -11.93
CA ARG A 10 -20.85 0.65 -11.47
C ARG A 10 -19.92 1.86 -11.47
N GLN A 11 -18.65 1.69 -11.06
CA GLN A 11 -17.63 2.74 -11.16
C GLN A 11 -17.44 3.16 -12.61
N TYR A 12 -17.28 2.20 -13.54
CA TYR A 12 -17.15 2.49 -14.97
C TYR A 12 -18.36 3.24 -15.53
N LYS A 13 -19.58 2.89 -15.12
CA LYS A 13 -20.80 3.61 -15.53
C LYS A 13 -20.75 5.11 -15.17
N ASN A 14 -20.08 5.47 -14.08
CA ASN A 14 -20.01 6.84 -13.61
C ASN A 14 -18.86 7.66 -14.23
N ILE A 15 -17.69 7.03 -14.42
CA ILE A 15 -16.45 7.72 -14.84
C ILE A 15 -15.83 7.14 -16.13
N GLY A 16 -16.55 6.26 -16.84
CA GLY A 16 -16.03 5.54 -18.00
C GLY A 16 -15.56 6.44 -19.13
N GLU A 17 -16.30 7.51 -19.42
CA GLU A 17 -15.93 8.50 -20.45
C GLU A 17 -14.58 9.17 -20.11
N GLU A 18 -14.36 9.53 -18.85
CA GLU A 18 -13.08 10.12 -18.43
C GLU A 18 -11.92 9.12 -18.52
N LEU A 19 -12.19 7.83 -18.23
CA LEU A 19 -11.17 6.78 -18.37
C LEU A 19 -10.82 6.54 -19.85
N LEU A 20 -11.81 6.53 -20.74
CA LEU A 20 -11.59 6.38 -22.18
C LEU A 20 -10.81 7.58 -22.76
N ASP A 21 -11.15 8.79 -22.33
CA ASP A 21 -10.43 9.99 -22.73
C ASP A 21 -8.98 9.99 -22.21
N ALA A 22 -8.74 9.58 -20.96
CA ALA A 22 -7.40 9.40 -20.42
C ALA A 22 -6.61 8.35 -21.19
N THR A 23 -7.24 7.23 -21.57
CA THR A 23 -6.65 6.20 -22.43
C THR A 23 -6.24 6.78 -23.78
N HIS A 24 -7.16 7.51 -24.42
CA HIS A 24 -6.90 8.12 -25.74
C HIS A 24 -5.68 9.07 -25.68
N ARG A 25 -5.65 9.95 -24.67
CA ARG A 25 -4.50 10.87 -24.49
C ARG A 25 -3.19 10.14 -24.28
N ALA A 26 -3.15 9.16 -23.36
CA ALA A 26 -1.94 8.41 -23.06
C ALA A 26 -1.40 7.63 -24.28
N LEU A 27 -2.28 7.03 -25.08
CA LEU A 27 -1.89 6.33 -26.31
C LEU A 27 -1.42 7.31 -27.39
N LYS A 28 -2.05 8.47 -27.51
CA LYS A 28 -1.67 9.52 -28.45
C LYS A 28 -0.29 10.10 -28.13
N ASP A 29 0.05 10.25 -26.85
CA ASP A 29 1.36 10.73 -26.40
C ASP A 29 2.49 9.74 -26.73
N GLY A 30 2.16 8.45 -26.88
CA GLY A 30 3.09 7.40 -27.29
C GLY A 30 4.19 7.03 -26.27
N GLN A 31 4.21 7.69 -25.10
CA GLN A 31 5.15 7.40 -24.01
C GLN A 31 4.44 6.56 -22.94
N LEU A 32 4.55 5.26 -23.04
CA LEU A 32 3.74 4.33 -22.23
C LEU A 32 4.39 3.85 -20.94
N MET A 33 5.61 4.32 -20.62
CA MET A 33 6.34 3.93 -19.42
C MET A 33 7.12 5.11 -18.82
N SER A 34 7.00 5.29 -17.50
CA SER A 34 7.82 6.22 -16.71
C SER A 34 7.82 7.68 -17.22
N SER A 35 6.68 8.15 -17.69
CA SER A 35 6.50 9.49 -18.29
C SER A 35 5.74 10.43 -17.34
N HIS A 36 4.97 11.34 -17.88
CA HIS A 36 4.34 12.42 -17.11
C HIS A 36 3.17 11.96 -16.23
N TYR A 37 2.39 10.94 -16.63
CA TYR A 37 1.31 10.42 -15.79
C TYR A 37 1.87 9.72 -14.55
N THR A 38 2.94 8.93 -14.71
CA THR A 38 3.67 8.33 -13.58
C THR A 38 4.14 9.42 -12.61
N ARG A 39 4.85 10.45 -13.11
CA ARG A 39 5.35 11.54 -12.26
C ARG A 39 4.24 12.31 -11.56
N SER A 40 3.17 12.63 -12.28
CA SER A 40 2.02 13.35 -11.72
C SER A 40 1.32 12.55 -10.64
N PHE A 41 1.20 11.23 -10.82
CA PHE A 41 0.57 10.36 -9.83
C PHE A 41 1.48 10.16 -8.61
N GLU A 42 2.80 9.98 -8.80
CA GLU A 42 3.78 9.91 -7.71
C GLU A 42 3.78 11.21 -6.89
N GLU A 43 3.68 12.37 -7.54
CA GLU A 43 3.58 13.67 -6.85
C GLU A 43 2.28 13.78 -6.05
N TRP A 44 1.14 13.37 -6.63
CA TRP A 44 -0.13 13.33 -5.91
C TRP A 44 -0.05 12.40 -4.67
N LEU A 45 0.58 11.22 -4.82
CA LEU A 45 0.77 10.28 -3.70
C LEU A 45 1.58 10.90 -2.57
N LYS A 46 2.67 11.59 -2.87
CA LYS A 46 3.48 12.30 -1.87
C LYS A 46 2.62 13.26 -1.04
N HIS A 47 1.83 14.09 -1.70
CA HIS A 47 0.93 15.03 -1.02
C HIS A 47 -0.14 14.30 -0.21
N LYS A 48 -0.79 13.29 -0.78
CA LYS A 48 -1.87 12.54 -0.12
C LYS A 48 -1.39 11.78 1.11
N THR A 49 -0.18 11.25 1.08
CA THR A 49 0.40 10.48 2.18
C THR A 49 1.30 11.31 3.09
N ASN A 50 1.49 12.60 2.81
CA ASN A 50 2.41 13.49 3.53
C ASN A 50 3.82 12.89 3.67
N THR A 51 4.38 12.42 2.55
CA THR A 51 5.72 11.83 2.47
C THR A 51 6.61 12.58 1.49
N LYS A 52 7.93 12.43 1.64
CA LYS A 52 8.91 13.08 0.76
C LYS A 52 9.01 12.41 -0.61
N TYR A 53 8.79 11.10 -0.67
CA TYR A 53 9.02 10.29 -1.86
C TYR A 53 7.88 9.30 -2.09
N ALA A 54 7.53 9.10 -3.36
CA ALA A 54 6.64 8.06 -3.83
C ALA A 54 7.21 7.42 -5.09
N ILE A 55 7.09 6.10 -5.22
CA ILE A 55 7.55 5.33 -6.36
C ILE A 55 6.46 4.34 -6.75
N THR A 56 5.91 4.45 -7.95
CA THR A 56 4.96 3.48 -8.49
C THR A 56 5.67 2.20 -8.92
N VAL A 57 5.03 1.07 -8.68
CA VAL A 57 5.52 -0.26 -9.07
C VAL A 57 4.36 -1.12 -9.56
N HIS A 58 4.67 -2.29 -10.11
CA HIS A 58 3.69 -3.19 -10.75
C HIS A 58 2.59 -3.70 -9.80
N SER A 59 2.87 -3.86 -8.52
CA SER A 59 1.88 -4.35 -7.53
C SER A 59 2.24 -3.98 -6.09
N GLY A 60 1.26 -4.08 -5.17
CA GLY A 60 1.53 -3.93 -3.75
C GLY A 60 2.49 -4.98 -3.20
N THR A 61 2.42 -6.22 -3.70
CA THR A 61 3.36 -7.30 -3.35
C THR A 61 4.79 -6.92 -3.71
N GLN A 62 4.99 -6.40 -4.93
CA GLN A 62 6.30 -5.93 -5.38
C GLN A 62 6.80 -4.73 -4.57
N ALA A 63 5.90 -3.81 -4.20
CA ALA A 63 6.25 -2.70 -3.32
C ALA A 63 6.81 -3.19 -1.99
N LEU A 64 6.12 -4.14 -1.35
CA LEU A 64 6.53 -4.72 -0.08
C LEU A 64 7.84 -5.51 -0.20
N GLU A 65 8.01 -6.29 -1.28
CA GLU A 65 9.25 -7.02 -1.57
C GLU A 65 10.44 -6.07 -1.72
N ILE A 66 10.30 -4.96 -2.43
CA ILE A 66 11.38 -3.98 -2.62
C ILE A 66 11.78 -3.36 -1.28
N ILE A 67 10.81 -2.99 -0.44
CA ILE A 67 11.10 -2.49 0.91
C ILE A 67 11.84 -3.55 1.73
N ALA A 68 11.38 -4.81 1.70
CA ALA A 68 12.02 -5.91 2.41
C ALA A 68 13.47 -6.12 1.93
N ARG A 69 13.72 -6.13 0.61
CA ARG A 69 15.08 -6.25 0.06
C ARG A 69 15.99 -5.13 0.53
N TRP A 70 15.53 -3.88 0.47
CA TRP A 70 16.29 -2.73 0.99
C TRP A 70 16.63 -2.90 2.47
N LYS A 71 15.65 -3.28 3.28
CA LYS A 71 15.86 -3.50 4.71
C LYS A 71 16.81 -4.65 5.00
N LYS A 72 16.79 -5.72 4.20
CA LYS A 72 17.77 -6.81 4.31
C LYS A 72 19.20 -6.34 4.01
N ILE A 73 19.39 -5.51 2.97
CA ILE A 73 20.70 -4.91 2.70
C ILE A 73 21.18 -4.13 3.93
N LYS A 74 20.31 -3.29 4.51
CA LYS A 74 20.65 -2.50 5.70
C LYS A 74 20.90 -3.34 6.95
N HIS A 75 20.17 -4.43 7.12
CA HIS A 75 20.43 -5.39 8.21
C HIS A 75 21.81 -6.01 8.08
N ASN A 76 22.17 -6.49 6.90
CA ASN A 76 23.46 -7.14 6.66
C ASN A 76 24.68 -6.20 6.76
N GLU A 77 24.47 -4.86 6.73
CA GLU A 77 25.53 -3.89 7.01
C GLU A 77 25.90 -3.82 8.51
N THR A 78 25.00 -4.28 9.40
CA THR A 78 25.11 -4.05 10.84
C THR A 78 24.95 -5.30 11.71
N MET A 79 24.42 -6.38 11.15
CA MET A 79 24.09 -7.62 11.86
C MET A 79 24.40 -8.84 10.99
N ASP A 80 24.74 -9.93 11.65
CA ASP A 80 24.94 -11.23 11.00
C ASP A 80 23.61 -12.01 10.91
N GLY A 81 23.51 -12.88 9.90
CA GLY A 81 22.37 -13.78 9.69
C GLY A 81 21.23 -13.17 8.90
N ASN A 82 20.18 -13.96 8.69
CA ASN A 82 18.99 -13.47 7.99
C ASN A 82 18.15 -12.54 8.89
N PRO A 83 17.65 -11.43 8.37
CA PRO A 83 16.69 -10.64 9.10
C PRO A 83 15.40 -11.43 9.34
N LYS A 84 14.82 -11.23 10.51
CA LYS A 84 13.57 -11.86 10.94
C LYS A 84 12.45 -10.83 11.00
N VAL A 85 11.26 -11.19 10.48
CA VAL A 85 10.07 -10.33 10.53
C VAL A 85 8.90 -11.07 11.15
N ARG A 86 8.15 -10.38 12.01
CA ARG A 86 6.83 -10.82 12.46
C ARG A 86 5.76 -10.24 11.52
N ILE A 87 4.87 -11.09 11.05
CA ILE A 87 3.69 -10.69 10.26
C ILE A 87 2.41 -11.16 10.95
N PRO A 88 1.29 -10.43 10.82
CA PRO A 88 0.03 -10.90 11.40
C PRO A 88 -0.49 -12.15 10.69
N ASN A 89 -1.12 -13.06 11.43
CA ASN A 89 -1.82 -14.22 10.85
C ASN A 89 -3.09 -13.80 10.07
N LEU A 90 -3.64 -12.63 10.36
CA LEU A 90 -4.76 -12.04 9.65
C LEU A 90 -4.25 -11.07 8.58
N THR A 91 -3.79 -11.61 7.45
CA THR A 91 -3.30 -10.84 6.31
C THR A 91 -3.52 -11.59 4.99
N TYR A 92 -3.35 -10.88 3.88
CA TYR A 92 -3.36 -11.50 2.56
C TYR A 92 -2.00 -12.20 2.31
N PRO A 93 -1.96 -13.34 1.57
CA PRO A 93 -0.70 -14.08 1.32
C PRO A 93 0.44 -13.26 0.71
N ALA A 94 0.13 -12.13 0.07
CA ALA A 94 1.14 -11.24 -0.49
C ALA A 94 2.14 -10.72 0.57
N THR A 95 1.68 -10.47 1.79
CA THR A 95 2.53 -10.03 2.90
C THR A 95 3.61 -11.08 3.21
N LEU A 96 3.22 -12.36 3.37
CA LEU A 96 4.15 -13.45 3.57
C LEU A 96 5.10 -13.63 2.38
N ASN A 97 4.53 -13.70 1.17
CA ASN A 97 5.28 -13.98 -0.04
C ASN A 97 6.36 -12.93 -0.32
N ALA A 98 6.08 -11.64 -0.05
CA ALA A 98 7.04 -10.56 -0.27
C ALA A 98 8.31 -10.74 0.58
N PHE A 99 8.17 -11.11 1.85
CA PHE A 99 9.32 -11.35 2.75
C PHE A 99 10.06 -12.63 2.40
N LEU A 100 9.35 -13.72 2.11
CA LEU A 100 9.99 -14.98 1.70
C LEU A 100 10.78 -14.80 0.39
N THR A 101 10.22 -14.09 -0.60
CA THR A 101 10.90 -13.79 -1.87
C THR A 101 12.13 -12.90 -1.66
N ALA A 102 12.09 -12.00 -0.68
CA ALA A 102 13.23 -11.20 -0.27
C ALA A 102 14.27 -11.98 0.59
N GLY A 103 13.99 -13.24 0.92
CA GLY A 103 14.89 -14.12 1.66
C GLY A 103 14.96 -13.81 3.15
N TRP A 104 13.84 -13.48 3.78
CA TRP A 104 13.70 -13.25 5.22
C TRP A 104 13.21 -14.48 5.94
N ASP A 105 13.56 -14.60 7.23
CA ASP A 105 12.89 -15.51 8.15
C ASP A 105 11.61 -14.86 8.63
N VAL A 106 10.47 -15.58 8.54
CA VAL A 106 9.15 -15.03 8.84
C VAL A 106 8.50 -15.75 10.00
N ASP A 107 8.11 -15.01 11.04
CA ASP A 107 7.25 -15.47 12.10
C ASP A 107 5.82 -14.98 11.87
N ILE A 108 4.87 -15.89 11.76
CA ILE A 108 3.45 -15.56 11.73
C ILE A 108 2.98 -15.52 13.18
N VAL A 109 2.43 -14.36 13.58
CA VAL A 109 2.00 -14.13 14.98
C VAL A 109 0.53 -13.74 15.03
N ASP A 110 -0.09 -13.98 16.18
CA ASP A 110 -1.47 -13.58 16.41
C ASP A 110 -1.64 -12.06 16.42
N THR A 111 -2.85 -11.64 16.09
CA THR A 111 -3.28 -10.26 16.20
C THR A 111 -4.04 -10.02 17.50
N ASP A 112 -4.11 -8.77 17.92
CA ASP A 112 -5.01 -8.33 18.98
C ASP A 112 -6.49 -8.43 18.52
N LYS A 113 -7.41 -8.11 19.42
CA LYS A 113 -8.86 -8.08 19.10
C LYS A 113 -9.25 -7.10 17.98
N ASN A 114 -8.35 -6.26 17.55
CA ASN A 114 -8.52 -5.27 16.49
C ASN A 114 -7.95 -5.74 15.15
N GLY A 115 -7.37 -6.93 15.08
CA GLY A 115 -6.74 -7.47 13.88
C GLY A 115 -5.35 -6.89 13.60
N ILE A 116 -4.67 -6.34 14.60
CA ILE A 116 -3.36 -5.69 14.47
C ILE A 116 -2.34 -6.47 15.29
N ILE A 117 -1.12 -6.62 14.77
CA ILE A 117 0.00 -7.25 15.49
C ILE A 117 0.30 -6.49 16.80
N ASP A 118 0.49 -7.22 17.90
CA ASP A 118 0.88 -6.59 19.17
C ASP A 118 2.34 -6.17 19.13
N HIS A 119 2.54 -4.87 18.97
CA HIS A 119 3.86 -4.26 18.92
C HIS A 119 4.60 -4.27 20.27
N ASN A 120 3.88 -4.32 21.38
CA ASN A 120 4.48 -4.33 22.72
C ASN A 120 5.26 -5.63 22.99
N LEU A 121 4.99 -6.68 22.22
CA LEU A 121 5.71 -7.97 22.29
C LEU A 121 6.97 -7.99 21.40
N ARG A 122 7.45 -6.84 20.93
CA ARG A 122 8.63 -6.78 20.07
C ARG A 122 9.90 -7.19 20.80
N VAL A 123 10.64 -8.10 20.17
CA VAL A 123 11.98 -8.52 20.63
C VAL A 123 13.03 -7.76 19.83
N GLY A 124 14.12 -7.35 20.48
CA GLY A 124 15.23 -6.65 19.81
C GLY A 124 15.78 -7.45 18.62
N GLY A 125 16.13 -6.77 17.53
CA GLY A 125 16.66 -7.38 16.30
C GLY A 125 15.62 -8.01 15.38
N VAL A 126 14.32 -8.00 15.75
CA VAL A 126 13.22 -8.50 14.93
C VAL A 126 12.43 -7.32 14.36
N TYR A 127 12.08 -7.41 13.09
CA TYR A 127 11.24 -6.42 12.40
C TYR A 127 9.76 -6.75 12.56
N ASP A 128 8.91 -5.74 12.47
CA ASP A 128 7.46 -5.92 12.40
C ASP A 128 6.91 -5.46 11.05
N CYS A 129 6.14 -6.30 10.38
CA CYS A 129 5.30 -5.86 9.28
C CYS A 129 3.91 -5.55 9.81
N VAL A 130 3.53 -4.29 9.73
CA VAL A 130 2.30 -3.78 10.28
C VAL A 130 1.30 -3.57 9.19
N MET A 131 0.10 -4.09 9.37
CA MET A 131 -1.03 -3.91 8.48
C MET A 131 -2.25 -3.43 9.25
N GLY A 132 -2.94 -2.42 8.72
CA GLY A 132 -4.23 -1.96 9.26
C GLY A 132 -5.38 -2.73 8.66
N PHE A 133 -5.80 -3.81 9.30
CA PHE A 133 -6.90 -4.64 8.82
C PHE A 133 -8.20 -3.84 8.66
N ALA A 134 -8.93 -4.08 7.57
CA ALA A 134 -10.19 -3.43 7.22
C ALA A 134 -10.15 -1.89 7.23
N GLY A 135 -9.02 -1.30 6.86
CA GLY A 135 -8.83 0.16 6.81
C GLY A 135 -8.50 0.79 8.16
N ARG A 136 -8.37 0.01 9.23
CA ARG A 136 -8.04 0.50 10.55
C ARG A 136 -6.62 1.08 10.58
N ARG A 137 -6.43 2.18 11.32
CA ARG A 137 -5.09 2.71 11.57
C ARG A 137 -4.36 1.78 12.53
N PRO A 138 -3.26 1.15 12.15
CA PRO A 138 -2.42 0.49 13.12
C PRO A 138 -1.80 1.58 14.01
N TRP A 139 -1.99 1.46 15.33
CA TRP A 139 -1.44 2.38 16.36
C TRP A 139 -1.74 3.87 16.13
N SER A 140 -2.91 4.31 16.52
CA SER A 140 -3.33 5.72 16.44
C SER A 140 -2.37 6.69 17.15
N ASP A 141 -1.62 6.18 18.13
CA ASP A 141 -0.84 6.99 19.08
C ASP A 141 0.69 6.85 18.91
N VAL A 142 1.17 5.98 18.03
CA VAL A 142 2.62 5.75 17.80
C VAL A 142 3.02 6.27 16.44
N ARG A 143 3.94 7.23 16.42
CA ARG A 143 4.62 7.66 15.20
C ARG A 143 5.75 6.69 14.89
N TYR A 144 5.79 6.19 13.65
CA TYR A 144 6.83 5.26 13.19
C TYR A 144 8.05 5.96 12.60
N GLU A 145 8.08 7.29 12.62
CA GLU A 145 9.11 8.10 11.95
C GLU A 145 10.53 7.69 12.32
N ASP A 146 10.75 7.19 13.53
CA ASP A 146 12.06 6.78 14.04
C ASP A 146 12.18 5.29 14.38
N SER A 147 11.17 4.47 14.08
CA SER A 147 11.21 3.06 14.46
C SER A 147 11.98 2.23 13.44
N TYR A 148 13.29 2.11 13.67
CA TYR A 148 14.12 1.09 13.07
C TYR A 148 13.42 -0.27 13.23
N GLY A 149 13.09 -0.91 12.10
CA GLY A 149 12.47 -2.24 12.10
C GLY A 149 10.95 -2.29 11.94
N VAL A 150 10.25 -1.20 11.56
CA VAL A 150 8.84 -1.28 11.16
C VAL A 150 8.70 -1.10 9.66
N ILE A 151 8.05 -2.06 9.01
CA ILE A 151 7.65 -2.05 7.60
C ILE A 151 6.13 -1.99 7.56
N VAL A 152 5.56 -1.14 6.73
CA VAL A 152 4.10 -0.94 6.70
C VAL A 152 3.51 -1.55 5.44
N ASP A 153 2.63 -2.55 5.60
CA ASP A 153 1.74 -3.00 4.55
C ASP A 153 0.49 -2.11 4.57
N GLY A 154 0.50 -1.10 3.72
CA GLY A 154 -0.56 -0.11 3.60
C GLY A 154 -1.73 -0.53 2.72
N ALA A 155 -1.76 -1.77 2.18
CA ALA A 155 -2.72 -2.21 1.17
C ALA A 155 -4.20 -1.99 1.56
N GLN A 156 -4.51 -1.83 2.83
CA GLN A 156 -5.88 -1.64 3.32
C GLN A 156 -6.10 -0.32 4.08
N HIS A 157 -5.04 0.43 4.45
CA HIS A 157 -5.22 1.60 5.34
C HIS A 157 -4.45 2.85 4.92
N TRP A 158 -3.71 2.83 3.82
CA TRP A 158 -2.82 3.92 3.44
C TRP A 158 -3.52 5.29 3.32
N LEU A 159 -4.81 5.31 2.95
CA LEU A 159 -5.62 6.54 2.87
C LEU A 159 -5.78 7.23 4.23
N GLU A 160 -5.66 6.49 5.32
CA GLU A 160 -5.80 6.95 6.70
C GLU A 160 -4.45 7.05 7.43
N ALA A 161 -3.34 6.77 6.77
CA ALA A 161 -2.02 6.68 7.43
C ALA A 161 -1.49 8.01 7.96
N GLY A 162 -1.89 9.14 7.36
CA GLY A 162 -1.57 10.48 7.85
C GLY A 162 -0.08 10.80 7.96
N GLY A 163 0.75 10.22 7.06
CA GLY A 163 2.20 10.40 7.09
C GLY A 163 2.94 9.33 7.92
N ASN A 164 2.22 8.47 8.62
CA ASN A 164 2.82 7.40 9.43
C ASN A 164 3.17 6.20 8.57
N VAL A 165 4.33 6.21 7.96
CA VAL A 165 4.75 5.25 6.93
C VAL A 165 5.89 4.32 7.38
N GLY A 166 6.35 4.43 8.63
CA GLY A 166 7.48 3.66 9.12
C GLY A 166 8.75 3.88 8.30
N SER A 167 9.49 2.81 8.10
CA SER A 167 10.67 2.83 7.21
C SER A 167 10.31 2.91 5.72
N GLY A 168 9.06 2.66 5.39
CA GLY A 168 8.46 2.67 4.07
C GLY A 168 7.13 1.92 4.10
N MET A 169 6.14 2.43 3.38
CA MET A 169 4.82 1.82 3.27
C MET A 169 4.59 1.33 1.85
N ALA A 170 4.19 0.07 1.72
CA ALA A 170 3.71 -0.52 0.48
C ALA A 170 2.22 -0.23 0.29
N ILE A 171 1.86 0.23 -0.89
CA ILE A 171 0.47 0.51 -1.30
C ILE A 171 0.08 -0.42 -2.44
N SER A 172 -1.15 -0.89 -2.44
CA SER A 172 -1.73 -1.68 -3.53
C SER A 172 -2.83 -0.88 -4.23
N PHE A 173 -2.81 -0.92 -5.56
CA PHE A 173 -3.87 -0.42 -6.44
C PHE A 173 -4.52 -1.55 -7.24
N ASP A 174 -4.52 -2.77 -6.69
CA ASP A 174 -5.28 -3.89 -7.24
C ASP A 174 -6.74 -3.47 -7.50
N PRO A 175 -7.43 -4.02 -8.52
CA PRO A 175 -8.82 -3.64 -8.84
C PRO A 175 -9.81 -3.72 -7.68
N THR A 176 -9.50 -4.49 -6.64
CA THR A 176 -10.34 -4.63 -5.44
C THR A 176 -10.11 -3.54 -4.39
N LYS A 177 -9.10 -2.69 -4.54
CA LYS A 177 -8.71 -1.68 -3.56
C LYS A 177 -9.55 -0.40 -3.65
N ASN A 178 -9.53 0.40 -2.57
CA ASN A 178 -10.28 1.65 -2.48
C ASN A 178 -9.93 2.64 -3.58
N LEU A 179 -8.65 2.78 -3.89
CA LEU A 179 -8.15 3.41 -5.10
C LEU A 179 -7.55 2.31 -5.98
N ASN A 180 -8.26 1.96 -7.03
CA ASN A 180 -7.89 0.86 -7.92
C ASN A 180 -7.31 1.36 -9.24
N SER A 181 -6.33 0.65 -9.78
CA SER A 181 -5.90 0.77 -11.18
C SER A 181 -6.85 0.01 -12.11
N SER A 182 -6.58 0.02 -13.40
CA SER A 182 -7.33 -0.78 -14.38
C SER A 182 -6.73 -2.18 -14.58
N GLY A 183 -5.62 -2.44 -13.93
CA GLY A 183 -4.93 -3.73 -13.84
C GLY A 183 -4.24 -3.83 -12.49
N ASN A 184 -3.08 -4.46 -12.45
CA ASN A 184 -2.24 -4.44 -11.26
C ASN A 184 -1.60 -3.07 -11.06
N GLY A 185 -1.31 -2.73 -9.82
CA GLY A 185 -0.58 -1.53 -9.48
C GLY A 185 -0.20 -1.49 -8.01
N GLY A 186 0.84 -0.75 -7.72
CA GLY A 186 1.29 -0.50 -6.37
C GLY A 186 2.20 0.72 -6.29
N ALA A 187 2.56 1.10 -5.08
CA ALA A 187 3.56 2.14 -4.84
C ALA A 187 4.28 1.91 -3.52
N ILE A 188 5.46 2.51 -3.42
CA ILE A 188 6.19 2.70 -2.17
C ILE A 188 6.10 4.19 -1.84
N VAL A 189 5.76 4.53 -0.59
CA VAL A 189 5.89 5.88 -0.07
C VAL A 189 6.82 5.86 1.13
N THR A 190 7.71 6.86 1.23
CA THR A 190 8.75 6.88 2.24
C THR A 190 9.31 8.28 2.47
N ASN A 191 9.97 8.47 3.62
CA ASN A 191 10.79 9.65 3.91
C ASN A 191 12.31 9.35 3.79
N ASP A 192 12.68 8.08 3.53
CA ASP A 192 14.07 7.64 3.32
C ASP A 192 14.48 7.81 1.84
N GLU A 193 15.35 8.77 1.59
CA GLU A 193 15.89 9.03 0.24
C GLU A 193 16.64 7.82 -0.33
N LYS A 194 17.35 7.08 0.52
CA LYS A 194 18.14 5.93 0.06
C LYS A 194 17.22 4.78 -0.39
N LEU A 195 16.11 4.54 0.33
CA LEU A 195 15.08 3.60 -0.13
C LEU A 195 14.47 4.08 -1.46
N TYR A 196 14.17 5.37 -1.60
CA TYR A 196 13.64 5.92 -2.85
C TYR A 196 14.59 5.69 -4.03
N LEU A 197 15.88 5.98 -3.88
CA LEU A 197 16.88 5.78 -4.92
C LEU A 197 17.04 4.29 -5.28
N TYR A 198 17.12 3.42 -4.27
CA TYR A 198 17.16 1.98 -4.45
C TYR A 198 15.94 1.46 -5.22
N ALA A 199 14.73 1.79 -4.76
CA ALA A 199 13.48 1.34 -5.37
C ALA A 199 13.32 1.83 -6.81
N SER A 200 13.70 3.09 -7.08
CA SER A 200 13.65 3.69 -8.42
C SER A 200 14.57 2.97 -9.41
N SER A 201 15.76 2.59 -8.96
CA SER A 201 16.71 1.80 -9.76
C SER A 201 16.24 0.36 -9.91
N TYR A 202 15.88 -0.30 -8.80
CA TYR A 202 15.49 -1.70 -8.77
C TYR A 202 14.28 -2.01 -9.66
N ARG A 203 13.23 -1.14 -9.66
CA ARG A 203 12.02 -1.33 -10.50
C ARG A 203 12.28 -1.28 -12.00
N ASP A 204 13.42 -0.75 -12.44
CA ASP A 204 13.82 -0.63 -13.85
C ASP A 204 15.15 -1.35 -14.16
N ASN A 205 15.30 -2.57 -13.64
CA ASN A 205 16.45 -3.44 -13.90
C ASN A 205 17.80 -2.82 -13.48
N CYS A 206 17.83 -2.02 -12.42
CA CYS A 206 18.99 -1.28 -11.94
C CYS A 206 19.67 -0.38 -12.99
N LYS A 207 18.88 0.19 -13.90
CA LYS A 207 19.38 1.16 -14.88
C LYS A 207 19.81 2.47 -14.19
N PRO A 208 20.76 3.22 -14.81
CA PRO A 208 21.47 2.91 -16.06
C PRO A 208 22.73 2.06 -15.86
N TYR A 209 23.12 1.77 -14.62
CA TYR A 209 24.45 1.21 -14.33
C TYR A 209 24.49 -0.32 -14.29
N PHE A 210 23.34 -1.00 -14.15
CA PHE A 210 23.21 -2.47 -14.09
C PHE A 210 24.16 -3.13 -13.08
N HIS A 211 24.43 -2.44 -11.97
CA HIS A 211 25.41 -2.84 -10.96
C HIS A 211 24.85 -3.86 -9.95
N ASP A 212 23.56 -4.18 -10.03
CA ASP A 212 22.87 -5.12 -9.16
C ASP A 212 21.72 -5.83 -9.92
N VAL A 213 21.12 -6.81 -9.28
CA VAL A 213 19.93 -7.52 -9.82
C VAL A 213 18.69 -6.69 -9.54
N GLY A 214 18.07 -6.19 -10.60
CA GLY A 214 16.80 -5.46 -10.53
C GLY A 214 15.65 -6.23 -11.14
N THR A 215 14.50 -5.60 -11.26
CA THR A 215 13.30 -6.19 -11.87
C THR A 215 12.62 -5.20 -12.82
N ASN A 216 11.88 -5.70 -13.79
CA ASN A 216 11.00 -4.89 -14.61
C ASN A 216 9.61 -4.80 -13.94
N SER A 217 9.46 -3.88 -13.00
CA SER A 217 8.25 -3.71 -12.20
C SER A 217 7.69 -2.29 -12.21
N ARG A 218 7.93 -1.57 -13.29
CA ARG A 218 7.32 -0.25 -13.50
C ARG A 218 5.81 -0.38 -13.73
N MET A 219 5.05 0.56 -13.21
CA MET A 219 3.65 0.73 -13.54
C MET A 219 3.48 1.37 -14.92
N SER A 220 2.45 1.03 -15.66
CA SER A 220 2.20 1.61 -16.98
C SER A 220 1.66 3.05 -16.88
N GLU A 221 1.93 3.85 -17.92
CA GLU A 221 1.34 5.21 -18.03
C GLU A 221 -0.18 5.17 -18.13
N LEU A 222 -0.75 4.13 -18.76
CA LEU A 222 -2.20 3.95 -18.85
C LEU A 222 -2.82 3.78 -17.46
N ASP A 223 -2.23 2.94 -16.61
CA ASP A 223 -2.71 2.76 -15.24
C ASP A 223 -2.57 4.04 -14.41
N CYS A 224 -1.45 4.76 -14.56
CA CYS A 224 -1.25 6.05 -13.88
C CYS A 224 -2.26 7.10 -14.37
N ALA A 225 -2.55 7.16 -15.67
CA ALA A 225 -3.55 8.07 -16.24
C ALA A 225 -4.96 7.78 -15.68
N HIS A 226 -5.32 6.50 -15.60
CA HIS A 226 -6.59 6.07 -15.00
C HIS A 226 -6.67 6.36 -13.50
N LEU A 227 -5.57 6.18 -12.77
CA LEU A 227 -5.50 6.57 -11.36
C LEU A 227 -5.69 8.08 -11.18
N LEU A 228 -5.09 8.91 -12.05
CA LEU A 228 -5.28 10.37 -12.02
C LEU A 228 -6.73 10.81 -12.32
N VAL A 229 -7.52 10.00 -13.01
CA VAL A 229 -8.98 10.20 -13.08
C VAL A 229 -9.63 9.87 -11.74
N ARG A 230 -9.34 8.69 -11.18
CA ARG A 230 -9.98 8.16 -9.96
C ARG A 230 -9.67 8.97 -8.70
N VAL A 231 -8.48 9.58 -8.61
CA VAL A 231 -8.12 10.40 -7.45
C VAL A 231 -9.00 11.63 -7.28
N LYS A 232 -9.67 12.10 -8.34
CA LYS A 232 -10.64 13.20 -8.25
C LYS A 232 -11.84 12.83 -7.37
N TYR A 233 -12.16 11.55 -7.26
CA TYR A 233 -13.35 11.02 -6.58
C TYR A 233 -13.02 10.27 -5.29
N ILE A 234 -11.73 10.05 -4.98
CA ILE A 234 -11.34 9.15 -3.88
C ILE A 234 -11.87 9.61 -2.52
N ASP A 235 -11.87 10.90 -2.25
CA ASP A 235 -12.33 11.43 -0.96
C ASP A 235 -13.85 11.28 -0.81
N GLU A 236 -14.64 11.49 -1.87
CA GLU A 236 -16.07 11.21 -1.88
C GLU A 236 -16.35 9.73 -1.64
N TRP A 237 -15.67 8.85 -2.37
CA TRP A 237 -15.84 7.40 -2.23
C TRP A 237 -15.43 6.91 -0.85
N GLN A 238 -14.34 7.44 -0.30
CA GLN A 238 -13.89 7.05 1.04
C GLN A 238 -14.87 7.53 2.12
N ASN A 239 -15.38 8.75 2.01
CA ASN A 239 -16.40 9.25 2.91
C ASN A 239 -17.68 8.39 2.86
N ARG A 240 -18.10 7.98 1.65
CA ARG A 240 -19.25 7.09 1.50
C ARG A 240 -19.03 5.71 2.14
N ARG A 241 -17.83 5.14 2.03
CA ARG A 241 -17.48 3.88 2.73
C ARG A 241 -17.55 4.05 4.25
N LYS A 242 -17.03 5.15 4.78
CA LYS A 242 -17.11 5.48 6.22
C LYS A 242 -18.56 5.60 6.72
N GLU A 243 -19.42 6.26 5.95
CA GLU A 243 -20.86 6.34 6.27
C GLU A 243 -21.51 4.95 6.32
N ILE A 244 -21.20 4.09 5.34
CA ILE A 244 -21.71 2.72 5.28
C ILE A 244 -21.19 1.91 6.48
N ALA A 245 -19.90 2.00 6.82
CA ALA A 245 -19.32 1.34 7.98
C ALA A 245 -20.02 1.78 9.27
N LYS A 246 -20.21 3.08 9.47
CA LYS A 246 -20.93 3.64 10.61
C LYS A 246 -22.37 3.14 10.70
N PHE A 247 -23.08 3.09 9.55
CA PHE A 247 -24.44 2.56 9.49
C PHE A 247 -24.49 1.09 9.96
N TRP A 248 -23.60 0.24 9.46
CA TRP A 248 -23.59 -1.18 9.82
C TRP A 248 -23.20 -1.39 11.30
N CYS A 249 -22.20 -0.66 11.81
CA CYS A 249 -21.86 -0.74 13.23
C CYS A 249 -23.03 -0.37 14.12
N GLN A 250 -23.81 0.64 13.74
CA GLN A 250 -25.02 1.02 14.50
C GLN A 250 -26.15 -0.01 14.34
N ALA A 251 -26.36 -0.54 13.14
CA ALA A 251 -27.41 -1.53 12.88
C ALA A 251 -27.16 -2.86 13.61
N PHE A 252 -25.90 -3.22 13.84
CA PHE A 252 -25.51 -4.49 14.48
C PHE A 252 -25.13 -4.36 15.95
N LYS A 253 -25.31 -3.18 16.57
CA LYS A 253 -24.87 -2.90 17.94
C LYS A 253 -25.44 -3.86 19.01
N ASP A 254 -26.64 -4.39 18.77
CA ASP A 254 -27.35 -5.28 19.69
C ASP A 254 -27.12 -6.77 19.36
N LEU A 255 -26.31 -7.09 18.36
CA LEU A 255 -25.92 -8.44 17.99
C LEU A 255 -24.62 -8.85 18.69
N PRO A 256 -24.35 -10.15 18.89
CA PRO A 256 -23.10 -10.65 19.47
C PRO A 256 -21.96 -10.57 18.45
N LEU A 257 -21.72 -9.38 17.91
CA LEU A 257 -20.70 -9.07 16.90
C LEU A 257 -19.78 -7.95 17.41
N THR A 258 -18.50 -8.06 17.09
CA THR A 258 -17.55 -6.98 17.35
C THR A 258 -17.40 -6.13 16.10
N CYS A 259 -17.76 -4.85 16.17
CA CYS A 259 -17.48 -3.90 15.11
C CYS A 259 -16.03 -3.44 15.23
N LEU A 260 -15.22 -3.69 14.20
CA LEU A 260 -13.82 -3.26 14.16
C LEU A 260 -13.67 -1.78 13.82
N SER A 261 -14.70 -1.14 13.24
CA SER A 261 -14.71 0.28 12.96
C SER A 261 -15.27 1.07 14.14
N ASP A 262 -14.63 2.18 14.52
CA ASP A 262 -15.19 3.10 15.52
C ASP A 262 -16.33 3.92 14.90
N THR A 263 -17.44 4.07 15.62
CA THR A 263 -18.57 4.90 15.19
C THR A 263 -18.26 6.41 15.22
N LYS A 264 -17.28 6.82 16.04
CA LYS A 264 -16.84 8.23 16.15
C LYS A 264 -15.79 8.58 15.09
N ASP A 265 -14.86 7.65 14.80
CA ASP A 265 -13.86 7.75 13.74
C ASP A 265 -13.92 6.49 12.87
N PRO A 266 -14.92 6.38 11.96
CA PRO A 266 -15.14 5.18 11.18
C PRO A 266 -14.02 4.97 10.18
N HIS A 267 -13.50 3.73 10.16
CA HIS A 267 -12.54 3.26 9.17
C HIS A 267 -13.26 2.41 8.13
N ALA A 268 -12.78 2.43 6.90
CA ALA A 268 -13.36 1.65 5.83
C ALA A 268 -12.32 1.31 4.75
N HIS A 269 -12.44 0.08 4.27
CA HIS A 269 -11.65 -0.44 3.16
C HIS A 269 -12.58 -0.95 2.05
#